data_150849a453b6963b4a5f2afdcd1a312c
#
_entry.id   150849a453b6963b4a5f2afdcd1a312c
#
_cell.length_a   1.000
_cell.length_b   1.000
_cell.length_c   1.000
_cell.angle_alpha   90.00
_cell.angle_beta   90.00
_cell.angle_gamma   90.00
#
_symmetry.space_group_name_H-M   'P 1'
#
loop_
_entity.id
_entity.type
_entity.pdbx_description
1 polymer ?
#
loop_
_entity_poly.entity_id
_entity_poly.type
_entity_poly.pdbx_seq_one_letter_code
_entity_poly.pdbx_strand_id
1 'polypeptide(L)'
;MSEFKLTTVEEFEAATERLLETGAKVGADAWQFRVKNQTPHCKFGEQGICCRICAMGPCRITPKAPRGVCGCDAHGIVGRNFLKFTAGGAATHSDHGREICHTLYCAKEGGNYQVKDPEKLLRIAKEWGVETEGKDIYDLAHEMAELGLMDYGNPF
;
A
#
# COMPACT_ATOMS: atom_id res chain seq x y z
N MET A 1 -20.99 -18.95 2.12
CA MET A 1 -20.30 -17.64 2.14
C MET A 1 -20.59 -17.03 3.50
N SER A 2 -19.58 -16.88 4.35
CA SER A 2 -19.74 -16.15 5.60
C SER A 2 -19.98 -14.68 5.25
N GLU A 3 -21.07 -14.10 5.72
CA GLU A 3 -21.29 -12.68 5.59
C GLU A 3 -20.08 -11.94 6.22
N PHE A 4 -19.40 -11.15 5.39
CA PHE A 4 -18.33 -10.26 5.87
C PHE A 4 -18.98 -9.15 6.70
N LYS A 5 -18.92 -9.28 8.01
CA LYS A 5 -19.44 -8.26 8.92
C LYS A 5 -18.40 -7.14 9.01
N LEU A 6 -18.77 -5.94 8.56
CA LEU A 6 -17.94 -4.75 8.73
C LEU A 6 -17.74 -4.48 10.22
N THR A 7 -16.52 -4.28 10.64
CA THR A 7 -16.15 -3.84 12.00
C THR A 7 -16.68 -2.42 12.23
N THR A 8 -17.31 -2.18 13.37
CA THR A 8 -17.72 -0.81 13.74
C THR A 8 -16.50 0.05 14.10
N VAL A 9 -16.65 1.37 14.11
CA VAL A 9 -15.58 2.29 14.50
C VAL A 9 -15.16 2.02 15.95
N GLU A 10 -16.12 1.81 16.85
CA GLU A 10 -15.86 1.51 18.27
C GLU A 10 -15.10 0.20 18.46
N GLU A 11 -15.43 -0.85 17.70
CA GLU A 11 -14.72 -2.14 17.74
C GLU A 11 -13.27 -1.98 17.25
N PHE A 12 -13.06 -1.17 16.20
CA PHE A 12 -11.74 -0.85 15.67
C PHE A 12 -10.89 -0.06 16.68
N GLU A 13 -11.47 0.96 17.31
CA GLU A 13 -10.79 1.77 18.32
C GLU A 13 -10.38 0.91 19.54
N ALA A 14 -11.29 0.09 20.06
CA ALA A 14 -11.00 -0.82 21.17
C ALA A 14 -9.93 -1.86 20.83
N ALA A 15 -9.89 -2.36 19.61
CA ALA A 15 -8.83 -3.27 19.16
C ALA A 15 -7.47 -2.55 19.07
N THR A 16 -7.47 -1.31 18.56
CA THR A 16 -6.27 -0.47 18.47
C THR A 16 -5.69 -0.17 19.84
N GLU A 17 -6.52 0.19 20.81
CA GLU A 17 -6.09 0.45 22.20
C GLU A 17 -5.42 -0.78 22.82
N ARG A 18 -6.02 -1.96 22.70
CA ARG A 18 -5.44 -3.21 23.20
C ARG A 18 -4.10 -3.54 22.55
N LEU A 19 -3.95 -3.29 21.24
CA LEU A 19 -2.68 -3.49 20.56
C LEU A 19 -1.61 -2.50 21.01
N LEU A 20 -1.96 -1.25 21.25
CA LEU A 20 -1.06 -0.22 21.78
C LEU A 20 -0.59 -0.56 23.20
N GLU A 21 -1.50 -1.02 24.08
CA GLU A 21 -1.15 -1.47 25.41
C GLU A 21 -0.18 -2.67 25.37
N THR A 22 -0.44 -3.63 24.46
CA THR A 22 0.44 -4.79 24.28
C THR A 22 1.80 -4.35 23.74
N GLY A 23 1.82 -3.46 22.75
CA GLY A 23 3.04 -2.89 22.20
C GLY A 23 3.87 -2.18 23.26
N ALA A 24 3.23 -1.38 24.11
CA ALA A 24 3.91 -0.70 25.22
C ALA A 24 4.56 -1.67 26.20
N LYS A 25 3.90 -2.79 26.53
CA LYS A 25 4.44 -3.82 27.45
C LYS A 25 5.71 -4.49 26.91
N VAL A 26 5.84 -4.61 25.58
CA VAL A 26 7.01 -5.20 24.93
C VAL A 26 8.03 -4.17 24.45
N GLY A 27 7.84 -2.89 24.78
CA GLY A 27 8.73 -1.80 24.43
C GLY A 27 8.68 -1.41 22.95
N ALA A 28 7.58 -1.70 22.25
CA ALA A 28 7.41 -1.30 20.86
C ALA A 28 7.27 0.23 20.72
N ASP A 29 8.09 0.83 19.87
CA ASP A 29 8.00 2.25 19.54
C ASP A 29 7.01 2.49 18.38
N ALA A 30 5.70 2.49 18.72
CA ALA A 30 4.63 2.71 17.74
C ALA A 30 4.52 4.18 17.33
N TRP A 31 4.04 4.44 16.10
CA TRP A 31 3.87 5.80 15.57
C TRP A 31 2.93 6.65 16.41
N GLN A 32 1.93 6.07 17.05
CA GLN A 32 1.00 6.76 17.95
C GLN A 32 1.70 7.39 19.15
N PHE A 33 2.75 6.76 19.66
CA PHE A 33 3.57 7.33 20.73
C PHE A 33 4.47 8.44 20.20
N ARG A 34 5.07 8.26 19.03
CA ARG A 34 5.95 9.26 18.42
C ARG A 34 5.20 10.51 17.99
N VAL A 35 3.95 10.40 17.54
CA VAL A 35 3.14 11.56 17.13
C VAL A 35 2.92 12.55 18.28
N LYS A 36 2.76 12.02 19.50
CA LYS A 36 2.62 12.87 20.71
C LYS A 36 3.86 13.72 20.95
N ASN A 37 5.04 13.19 20.63
CA ASN A 37 6.31 13.88 20.81
C ASN A 37 6.55 14.97 19.75
N GLN A 38 5.75 15.01 18.69
CA GLN A 38 5.80 16.03 17.65
C GLN A 38 4.90 17.24 17.94
N THR A 39 4.32 17.31 19.14
CA THR A 39 3.48 18.45 19.56
C THR A 39 4.35 19.62 20.04
N PRO A 40 4.08 20.89 19.63
CA PRO A 40 3.01 21.30 18.72
C PRO A 40 3.32 20.98 17.25
N HIS A 41 2.32 20.49 16.52
CA HIS A 41 2.47 20.17 15.12
C HIS A 41 2.63 21.42 14.25
N CYS A 42 3.26 21.26 13.08
CA CYS A 42 3.42 22.31 12.09
C CYS A 42 2.05 22.67 11.46
N LYS A 43 1.55 23.87 11.76
CA LYS A 43 0.25 24.34 11.26
C LYS A 43 0.12 24.37 9.73
N PHE A 44 1.22 24.60 9.02
CA PHE A 44 1.22 24.55 7.55
C PHE A 44 1.13 23.11 7.02
N GLY A 45 1.79 22.16 7.70
CA GLY A 45 1.70 20.74 7.37
C GLY A 45 0.31 20.18 7.63
N GLU A 46 -0.28 20.50 8.77
CA GLU A 46 -1.64 20.06 9.13
C GLU A 46 -2.71 20.57 8.15
N GLN A 47 -2.57 21.79 7.66
CA GLN A 47 -3.49 22.36 6.67
C GLN A 47 -3.20 21.91 5.24
N GLY A 48 -2.12 21.21 4.99
CA GLY A 48 -1.73 20.75 3.66
C GLY A 48 -1.29 21.87 2.71
N ILE A 49 -1.05 23.09 3.20
CA ILE A 49 -0.70 24.30 2.40
C ILE A 49 0.81 24.53 2.28
N CYS A 50 1.60 23.54 2.64
CA CYS A 50 3.06 23.53 2.43
C CYS A 50 3.39 22.61 1.24
N CYS A 51 4.14 23.12 0.27
CA CYS A 51 4.60 22.36 -0.88
C CYS A 51 6.12 22.21 -0.87
N ARG A 52 6.59 20.96 -1.04
CA ARG A 52 8.01 20.60 -1.12
C ARG A 52 8.32 19.72 -2.35
N ILE A 53 7.56 19.89 -3.42
CA ILE A 53 7.65 19.00 -4.59
C ILE A 53 8.83 19.36 -5.48
N CYS A 54 9.24 20.64 -5.56
CA CYS A 54 10.33 21.06 -6.41
C CYS A 54 11.43 21.79 -5.62
N ALA A 55 12.59 21.96 -6.26
CA ALA A 55 13.74 22.66 -5.69
C ALA A 55 13.52 24.17 -5.48
N MET A 56 12.50 24.76 -6.10
CA MET A 56 12.15 26.18 -5.92
C MET A 56 11.47 26.46 -4.57
N GLY A 57 10.95 25.41 -3.92
CA GLY A 57 10.36 25.49 -2.59
C GLY A 57 11.38 25.37 -1.45
N PRO A 58 10.92 25.14 -0.21
CA PRO A 58 9.52 24.91 0.14
C PRO A 58 8.64 26.16 0.02
N CYS A 59 7.42 26.00 -0.48
CA CYS A 59 6.42 27.07 -0.51
C CYS A 59 5.41 26.88 0.63
N ARG A 60 5.06 27.97 1.29
CA ARG A 60 4.01 28.04 2.31
C ARG A 60 3.03 29.09 1.89
N ILE A 61 1.76 28.73 1.86
CA ILE A 61 0.71 29.67 1.48
C ILE A 61 0.30 30.48 2.71
N THR A 62 0.29 31.78 2.56
CA THR A 62 -0.10 32.76 3.59
C THR A 62 -0.88 33.90 2.92
N PRO A 63 -1.61 34.72 3.68
CA PRO A 63 -2.24 35.92 3.11
C PRO A 63 -1.25 36.85 2.37
N LYS A 64 -0.01 36.92 2.83
CA LYS A 64 1.07 37.72 2.19
C LYS A 64 1.62 37.05 0.92
N ALA A 65 1.61 35.70 0.87
CA ALA A 65 2.08 34.92 -0.25
C ALA A 65 1.01 33.88 -0.65
N PRO A 66 -0.05 34.31 -1.37
CA PRO A 66 -1.21 33.46 -1.66
C PRO A 66 -0.94 32.41 -2.74
N ARG A 67 0.24 32.46 -3.36
CA ARG A 67 0.70 31.51 -4.39
C ARG A 67 2.12 31.05 -4.14
N GLY A 68 2.40 29.81 -4.45
CA GLY A 68 3.76 29.28 -4.50
C GLY A 68 4.56 29.88 -5.65
N VAL A 69 5.86 29.63 -5.67
CA VAL A 69 6.77 30.15 -6.73
C VAL A 69 6.31 29.76 -8.13
N CYS A 70 5.71 28.59 -8.30
CA CYS A 70 5.15 28.13 -9.58
C CYS A 70 3.76 28.71 -9.90
N GLY A 71 3.21 29.59 -9.07
CA GLY A 71 1.88 30.19 -9.25
C GLY A 71 0.73 29.37 -8.65
N CYS A 72 0.97 28.20 -8.09
CA CYS A 72 -0.04 27.32 -7.51
C CYS A 72 -0.59 27.93 -6.21
N ASP A 73 -1.90 27.99 -6.07
CA ASP A 73 -2.59 28.44 -4.86
C ASP A 73 -2.74 27.35 -3.79
N ALA A 74 -3.39 27.66 -2.68
CA ALA A 74 -3.61 26.72 -1.58
C ALA A 74 -4.35 25.45 -2.03
N HIS A 75 -5.42 25.59 -2.81
CA HIS A 75 -6.21 24.46 -3.30
C HIS A 75 -5.39 23.55 -4.21
N GLY A 76 -4.66 24.14 -5.13
CA GLY A 76 -3.76 23.39 -6.03
C GLY A 76 -2.64 22.67 -5.25
N ILE A 77 -2.10 23.27 -4.19
CA ILE A 77 -1.08 22.61 -3.35
C ILE A 77 -1.68 21.43 -2.56
N VAL A 78 -2.84 21.60 -1.96
CA VAL A 78 -3.53 20.51 -1.24
C VAL A 78 -3.86 19.36 -2.19
N GLY A 79 -4.45 19.66 -3.35
CA GLY A 79 -4.76 18.65 -4.38
C GLY A 79 -3.51 17.91 -4.87
N ARG A 80 -2.42 18.63 -5.08
CA ARG A 80 -1.12 18.05 -5.50
C ARG A 80 -0.51 17.15 -4.42
N ASN A 81 -0.56 17.57 -3.16
CA ASN A 81 -0.08 16.74 -2.05
C ASN A 81 -0.92 15.47 -1.93
N PHE A 82 -2.23 15.57 -2.04
CA PHE A 82 -3.13 14.42 -2.02
C PHE A 82 -2.84 13.44 -3.17
N LEU A 83 -2.70 13.96 -4.39
CA LEU A 83 -2.32 13.14 -5.55
C LEU A 83 -0.97 12.44 -5.33
N LYS A 84 0.02 13.14 -4.79
CA LYS A 84 1.34 12.56 -4.51
C LYS A 84 1.25 11.40 -3.51
N PHE A 85 0.51 11.54 -2.43
CA PHE A 85 0.32 10.47 -1.46
C PHE A 85 -0.43 9.28 -2.05
N THR A 86 -1.48 9.54 -2.82
CA THR A 86 -2.26 8.50 -3.48
C THR A 86 -1.42 7.75 -4.50
N ALA A 87 -0.68 8.46 -5.36
CA ALA A 87 0.20 7.85 -6.36
C ALA A 87 1.34 7.06 -5.71
N GLY A 88 1.96 7.60 -4.65
CA GLY A 88 3.00 6.91 -3.90
C GLY A 88 2.49 5.63 -3.23
N GLY A 89 1.31 5.68 -2.62
CA GLY A 89 0.67 4.51 -2.02
C GLY A 89 0.29 3.45 -3.05
N ALA A 90 -0.28 3.84 -4.17
CA ALA A 90 -0.61 2.94 -5.27
C ALA A 90 0.65 2.26 -5.84
N ALA A 91 1.72 3.02 -6.08
CA ALA A 91 2.98 2.48 -6.57
C ALA A 91 3.59 1.46 -5.58
N THR A 92 3.59 1.77 -4.29
CA THR A 92 4.11 0.88 -3.25
C THR A 92 3.36 -0.45 -3.21
N HIS A 93 2.03 -0.43 -3.25
CA HIS A 93 1.22 -1.64 -3.23
C HIS A 93 1.35 -2.43 -4.54
N SER A 94 1.43 -1.75 -5.67
CA SER A 94 1.66 -2.38 -6.97
C SER A 94 3.01 -3.10 -7.00
N ASP A 95 4.07 -2.46 -6.53
CA ASP A 95 5.40 -3.06 -6.46
C ASP A 95 5.41 -4.31 -5.57
N HIS A 96 4.82 -4.22 -4.37
CA HIS A 96 4.68 -5.37 -3.48
C HIS A 96 3.89 -6.53 -4.13
N GLY A 97 2.78 -6.24 -4.80
CA GLY A 97 2.01 -7.27 -5.52
C GLY A 97 2.81 -7.94 -6.62
N ARG A 98 3.59 -7.17 -7.38
CA ARG A 98 4.52 -7.71 -8.39
C ARG A 98 5.55 -8.64 -7.80
N GLU A 99 6.20 -8.27 -6.70
CA GLU A 99 7.19 -9.12 -6.01
C GLU A 99 6.58 -10.45 -5.53
N ILE A 100 5.33 -10.45 -5.08
CA ILE A 100 4.61 -11.68 -4.74
C ILE A 100 4.39 -12.55 -5.99
N CYS A 101 3.98 -11.95 -7.11
CA CYS A 101 3.84 -12.66 -8.37
C CYS A 101 5.17 -13.21 -8.86
N HIS A 102 6.27 -12.45 -8.78
CA HIS A 102 7.61 -12.93 -9.11
C HIS A 102 8.05 -14.09 -8.22
N THR A 103 7.74 -14.05 -6.94
CA THR A 103 8.02 -15.16 -6.02
C THR A 103 7.30 -16.44 -6.46
N LEU A 104 6.04 -16.32 -6.87
CA LEU A 104 5.26 -17.46 -7.40
C LEU A 104 5.81 -17.94 -8.75
N TYR A 105 6.23 -17.02 -9.62
CA TYR A 105 6.88 -17.34 -10.90
C TYR A 105 8.14 -18.17 -10.70
N CYS A 106 9.03 -17.74 -9.81
CA CYS A 106 10.30 -18.41 -9.50
C CYS A 106 10.12 -19.77 -8.80
N ALA A 107 8.94 -20.12 -8.32
CA ALA A 107 8.70 -21.43 -7.72
C ALA A 107 8.93 -22.59 -8.70
N LYS A 108 8.71 -22.38 -10.01
CA LYS A 108 8.97 -23.37 -11.07
C LYS A 108 10.48 -23.57 -11.34
N GLU A 109 11.28 -22.54 -11.18
CA GLU A 109 12.70 -22.55 -11.52
C GLU A 109 13.59 -23.29 -10.52
N GLY A 110 12.99 -23.96 -9.53
CA GLY A 110 13.71 -24.76 -8.54
C GLY A 110 14.37 -23.95 -7.43
N GLY A 111 13.87 -22.73 -7.18
CA GLY A 111 14.25 -21.91 -6.05
C GLY A 111 13.76 -22.49 -4.71
N ASN A 112 14.03 -21.79 -3.60
CA ASN A 112 13.61 -22.20 -2.27
C ASN A 112 12.08 -22.03 -2.02
N TYR A 113 11.31 -21.69 -3.05
CA TYR A 113 9.89 -21.44 -2.98
C TYR A 113 9.08 -22.69 -3.29
N GLN A 114 8.04 -22.93 -2.51
CA GLN A 114 7.14 -24.06 -2.68
C GLN A 114 5.70 -23.60 -2.68
N VAL A 115 4.89 -24.22 -3.53
CA VAL A 115 3.45 -24.05 -3.49
C VAL A 115 2.91 -24.74 -2.22
N LYS A 116 2.51 -23.96 -1.23
CA LYS A 116 2.07 -24.48 0.09
C LYS A 116 0.64 -24.99 0.08
N ASP A 117 -0.21 -24.48 -0.80
CA ASP A 117 -1.62 -24.81 -0.90
C ASP A 117 -2.00 -25.04 -2.37
N PRO A 118 -1.72 -26.25 -2.89
CA PRO A 118 -2.05 -26.60 -4.27
C PRO A 118 -3.55 -26.57 -4.57
N GLU A 119 -4.39 -26.93 -3.60
CA GLU A 119 -5.86 -26.95 -3.79
C GLU A 119 -6.40 -25.54 -3.99
N LYS A 120 -5.89 -24.58 -3.22
CA LYS A 120 -6.23 -23.17 -3.36
C LYS A 120 -5.79 -22.65 -4.74
N LEU A 121 -4.58 -22.98 -5.18
CA LEU A 121 -4.08 -22.56 -6.49
C LEU A 121 -4.96 -23.08 -7.61
N LEU A 122 -5.30 -24.37 -7.59
CA LEU A 122 -6.20 -25.00 -8.56
C LEU A 122 -7.59 -24.35 -8.57
N ARG A 123 -8.14 -24.03 -7.40
CA ARG A 123 -9.43 -23.35 -7.29
C ARG A 123 -9.40 -21.97 -7.92
N ILE A 124 -8.37 -21.16 -7.61
CA ILE A 124 -8.23 -19.82 -8.14
C ILE A 124 -7.99 -19.86 -9.66
N ALA A 125 -7.16 -20.78 -10.15
CA ALA A 125 -6.93 -20.96 -11.58
C ALA A 125 -8.22 -21.22 -12.34
N LYS A 126 -9.08 -22.12 -11.83
CA LYS A 126 -10.40 -22.38 -12.40
C LYS A 126 -11.32 -21.15 -12.36
N GLU A 127 -11.31 -20.40 -11.26
CA GLU A 127 -12.08 -19.14 -11.15
C GLU A 127 -11.62 -18.10 -12.19
N TRP A 128 -10.36 -18.09 -12.55
CA TRP A 128 -9.78 -17.21 -13.58
C TRP A 128 -9.87 -17.77 -15.00
N GLY A 129 -10.45 -18.96 -15.17
CA GLY A 129 -10.61 -19.60 -16.48
C GLY A 129 -9.34 -20.20 -17.06
N VAL A 130 -8.35 -20.44 -16.22
CA VAL A 130 -7.10 -21.10 -16.61
C VAL A 130 -7.29 -22.61 -16.65
N GLU A 131 -6.85 -23.24 -17.76
CA GLU A 131 -6.89 -24.69 -17.91
C GLU A 131 -5.98 -25.37 -16.88
N THR A 132 -6.52 -26.36 -16.17
CA THR A 132 -5.81 -27.02 -15.08
C THR A 132 -5.55 -28.51 -15.32
N GLU A 133 -6.20 -29.13 -16.34
CA GLU A 133 -6.04 -30.56 -16.61
C GLU A 133 -4.65 -30.86 -17.20
N GLY A 134 -4.00 -31.88 -16.65
CA GLY A 134 -2.70 -32.35 -17.14
C GLY A 134 -1.50 -31.45 -16.85
N LYS A 135 -1.71 -30.33 -16.13
CA LYS A 135 -0.62 -29.42 -15.74
C LYS A 135 -0.01 -29.82 -14.40
N ASP A 136 1.30 -29.73 -14.32
CA ASP A 136 2.02 -29.75 -13.03
C ASP A 136 1.67 -28.50 -12.21
N ILE A 137 1.71 -28.65 -10.89
CA ILE A 137 1.34 -27.54 -9.98
C ILE A 137 2.26 -26.33 -10.11
N TYR A 138 3.52 -26.54 -10.46
CA TYR A 138 4.48 -25.46 -10.66
C TYR A 138 4.33 -24.81 -12.03
N ASP A 139 3.92 -25.56 -13.07
CA ASP A 139 3.54 -25.00 -14.36
C ASP A 139 2.30 -24.09 -14.22
N LEU A 140 1.33 -24.54 -13.44
CA LEU A 140 0.16 -23.75 -13.14
C LEU A 140 0.47 -22.50 -12.32
N ALA A 141 1.37 -22.62 -11.32
CA ALA A 141 1.83 -21.48 -10.52
C ALA A 141 2.51 -20.43 -11.39
N HIS A 142 3.32 -20.87 -12.33
CA HIS A 142 4.01 -20.00 -13.27
C HIS A 142 3.04 -19.23 -14.17
N GLU A 143 2.09 -19.93 -14.80
CA GLU A 143 1.06 -19.31 -15.64
C GLU A 143 0.18 -18.32 -14.86
N MET A 144 -0.21 -18.68 -13.64
CA MET A 144 -0.96 -17.77 -12.77
C MET A 144 -0.15 -16.54 -12.38
N ALA A 145 1.16 -16.70 -12.18
CA ALA A 145 2.07 -15.60 -11.90
C ALA A 145 2.23 -14.67 -13.11
N GLU A 146 2.35 -15.23 -14.32
CA GLU A 146 2.39 -14.44 -15.57
C GLU A 146 1.13 -13.58 -15.73
N LEU A 147 -0.05 -14.17 -15.53
CA LEU A 147 -1.32 -13.44 -15.58
C LEU A 147 -1.35 -12.30 -14.56
N GLY A 148 -0.94 -12.58 -13.31
CA GLY A 148 -0.86 -11.55 -12.28
C GLY A 148 0.12 -10.43 -12.61
N LEU A 149 1.28 -10.75 -13.18
CA LEU A 149 2.27 -9.78 -13.63
C LEU A 149 1.72 -8.89 -14.77
N MET A 150 0.94 -9.46 -15.68
CA MET A 150 0.29 -8.68 -16.75
C MET A 150 -0.66 -7.63 -16.18
N ASP A 151 -1.42 -7.93 -15.13
CA ASP A 151 -2.32 -6.98 -14.46
C ASP A 151 -1.57 -5.80 -13.82
N TYR A 152 -0.33 -6.01 -13.38
CA TYR A 152 0.54 -4.95 -12.88
C TYR A 152 1.27 -4.17 -13.98
N GLY A 153 0.89 -4.33 -15.25
CA GLY A 153 1.50 -3.61 -16.35
C GLY A 153 2.92 -4.07 -16.63
N ASN A 154 3.15 -5.38 -16.53
CA ASN A 154 4.45 -5.95 -16.76
C ASN A 154 5.14 -5.41 -17.91
N PRO A 155 6.43 -5.23 -17.69
CA PRO A 155 7.40 -5.96 -18.48
C PRO A 155 8.20 -6.95 -17.64
N PHE A 156 8.40 -8.09 -18.19
CA PHE A 156 9.41 -9.03 -17.75
C PHE A 156 10.81 -8.45 -17.94
#